data_6dfe168a8cee1abc5db19cc6557cb845
#
_entry.id   6dfe168a8cee1abc5db19cc6557cb845
#
_cell.length_a   1.000
_cell.length_b   1.000
_cell.length_c   1.000
_cell.angle_alpha   90.00
_cell.angle_beta   90.00
_cell.angle_gamma   90.00
#
_symmetry.space_group_name_H-M   'P 1'
#
loop_
_entity.id
_entity.type
_entity.pdbx_description
1 polymer ?
#
loop_
_entity_poly.entity_id
_entity_poly.type
_entity_poly.pdbx_seq_one_letter_code
_entity_poly.pdbx_strand_id
1 'polypeptide(L)'
;YKEYYDILLGQDLSVYASYYEPWGYTPLESVAFHVPTITTDLAGFGLWVNSLKNQHGINDGVEVLHRSDYNYSEVADGIKDTITLFADKSEKEIKEIRKRAAEVAEQALWKHFIQYYYEAYDIALCNAMKRQLS
;
A
#
# COMPACT_ATOMS: atom_id res chain seq x y z
N TYR A 1 29.41 3.08 -1.25
CA TYR A 1 28.20 2.26 -1.13
C TYR A 1 27.07 3.15 -0.66
N LYS A 2 25.98 3.24 -1.44
CA LYS A 2 24.74 3.88 -0.98
C LYS A 2 23.90 2.82 -0.28
N GLU A 3 23.32 3.18 0.85
CA GLU A 3 22.39 2.32 1.55
C GLU A 3 21.04 2.26 0.82
N TYR A 4 20.24 1.21 1.06
CA TYR A 4 18.93 1.03 0.42
C TYR A 4 18.03 2.26 0.55
N TYR A 5 17.96 2.84 1.74
CA TYR A 5 17.12 4.02 2.00
C TYR A 5 17.63 5.29 1.30
N ASP A 6 18.95 5.43 1.08
CA ASP A 6 19.50 6.54 0.28
C ASP A 6 19.03 6.46 -1.18
N ILE A 7 18.94 5.24 -1.71
CA ILE A 7 18.45 5.00 -3.07
C ILE A 7 16.95 5.28 -3.13
N LEU A 8 16.19 4.77 -2.15
CA LEU A 8 14.74 4.95 -2.10
C LEU A 8 14.34 6.42 -2.05
N LEU A 9 15.00 7.22 -1.21
CA LEU A 9 14.75 8.67 -1.10
C LEU A 9 14.95 9.44 -2.41
N GLY A 10 15.78 8.91 -3.31
CA GLY A 10 16.04 9.49 -4.63
C GLY A 10 15.05 9.08 -5.72
N GLN A 11 14.06 8.24 -5.41
CA GLN A 11 13.08 7.79 -6.40
C GLN A 11 11.89 8.76 -6.49
N ASP A 12 11.33 8.90 -7.68
CA ASP A 12 10.10 9.64 -7.91
C ASP A 12 8.86 8.76 -7.78
N LEU A 13 8.98 7.50 -8.18
CA LEU A 13 7.93 6.49 -8.18
C LEU A 13 8.57 5.11 -7.98
N SER A 14 7.91 4.21 -7.25
CA SER A 14 8.35 2.84 -7.07
C SER A 14 7.31 1.83 -7.57
N VAL A 15 7.76 0.64 -7.98
CA VAL A 15 6.90 -0.42 -8.50
C VAL A 15 7.21 -1.73 -7.77
N TYR A 16 6.21 -2.30 -7.14
CA TYR A 16 6.25 -3.58 -6.43
C TYR A 16 5.13 -4.49 -6.96
N ALA A 17 5.37 -5.05 -8.15
CA ALA A 17 4.41 -5.93 -8.84
C ALA A 17 4.39 -7.33 -8.21
N SER A 18 4.07 -7.43 -6.93
CA SER A 18 4.05 -8.68 -6.18
C SER A 18 3.04 -9.65 -6.78
N TYR A 19 3.48 -10.92 -6.88
CA TYR A 19 2.59 -12.03 -7.22
C TYR A 19 1.92 -12.63 -5.97
N TYR A 20 2.66 -12.66 -4.87
CA TYR A 20 2.17 -12.99 -3.54
C TYR A 20 3.07 -12.38 -2.48
N GLU A 21 2.47 -11.59 -1.61
CA GLU A 21 3.15 -10.97 -0.48
C GLU A 21 2.16 -10.91 0.70
N PRO A 22 2.40 -11.57 1.85
CA PRO A 22 1.47 -11.57 2.98
C PRO A 22 1.09 -10.17 3.46
N TRP A 23 2.06 -9.25 3.51
CA TRP A 23 1.81 -7.83 3.80
C TRP A 23 2.38 -6.93 2.70
N GLY A 24 3.69 -6.81 2.58
CA GLY A 24 4.38 -5.91 1.66
C GLY A 24 4.98 -4.72 2.41
N TYR A 25 6.08 -4.96 3.13
CA TYR A 25 6.79 -3.90 3.84
C TYR A 25 7.45 -2.92 2.87
N THR A 26 7.97 -3.40 1.75
CA THR A 26 8.66 -2.56 0.76
C THR A 26 7.77 -1.45 0.17
N PRO A 27 6.53 -1.70 -0.28
CA PRO A 27 5.64 -0.64 -0.70
C PRO A 27 5.23 0.28 0.46
N LEU A 28 5.04 -0.23 1.68
CA LEU A 28 4.76 0.58 2.86
C LEU A 28 5.93 1.50 3.21
N GLU A 29 7.16 1.00 3.19
CA GLU A 29 8.37 1.80 3.41
C GLU A 29 8.50 2.89 2.35
N SER A 30 8.21 2.57 1.08
CA SER A 30 8.25 3.53 -0.01
C SER A 30 7.32 4.73 0.26
N VAL A 31 6.06 4.48 0.59
CA VAL A 31 5.12 5.58 0.90
C VAL A 31 5.48 6.32 2.19
N ALA A 32 6.10 5.64 3.17
CA ALA A 32 6.60 6.27 4.39
C ALA A 32 7.76 7.24 4.11
N PHE A 33 8.54 6.98 3.07
CA PHE A 33 9.56 7.91 2.54
C PHE A 33 9.01 8.89 1.50
N HIS A 34 7.69 9.04 1.41
CA HIS A 34 7.02 9.97 0.49
C HIS A 34 7.26 9.61 -0.99
N VAL A 35 7.50 8.34 -1.31
CA VAL A 35 7.63 7.86 -2.68
C VAL A 35 6.33 7.20 -3.11
N PRO A 36 5.59 7.77 -4.06
CA PRO A 36 4.38 7.16 -4.60
C PRO A 36 4.67 5.77 -5.16
N THR A 37 3.71 4.87 -5.04
CA THR A 37 3.99 3.44 -5.22
C THR A 37 2.91 2.76 -6.05
N ILE A 38 3.34 1.89 -6.97
CA ILE A 38 2.47 0.94 -7.67
C ILE A 38 2.64 -0.42 -7.00
N THR A 39 1.55 -1.06 -6.62
CA THR A 39 1.52 -2.42 -6.05
C THR A 39 0.36 -3.23 -6.64
N THR A 40 0.15 -4.45 -6.14
CA THR A 40 -0.96 -5.31 -6.58
C THR A 40 -1.85 -5.71 -5.41
N ASP A 41 -3.06 -6.16 -5.69
CA ASP A 41 -3.99 -6.71 -4.71
C ASP A 41 -3.65 -8.15 -4.26
N LEU A 42 -2.55 -8.74 -4.76
CA LEU A 42 -1.95 -9.96 -4.21
C LEU A 42 -0.96 -9.69 -3.06
N ALA A 43 -0.74 -8.41 -2.72
CA ALA A 43 -0.05 -7.98 -1.51
C ALA A 43 -1.06 -7.52 -0.46
N GLY A 44 -0.88 -7.91 0.80
CA GLY A 44 -1.75 -7.48 1.90
C GLY A 44 -1.82 -5.95 2.03
N PHE A 45 -0.71 -5.25 1.79
CA PHE A 45 -0.67 -3.78 1.75
C PHE A 45 -1.61 -3.23 0.66
N GLY A 46 -1.60 -3.80 -0.55
CA GLY A 46 -2.50 -3.37 -1.63
C GLY A 46 -3.97 -3.60 -1.29
N LEU A 47 -4.31 -4.77 -0.73
CA LEU A 47 -5.67 -5.04 -0.25
C LEU A 47 -6.10 -4.06 0.84
N TRP A 48 -5.21 -3.74 1.78
CA TRP A 48 -5.48 -2.77 2.83
C TRP A 48 -5.69 -1.36 2.27
N VAL A 49 -4.84 -0.91 1.34
CA VAL A 49 -4.98 0.39 0.66
C VAL A 49 -6.34 0.49 -0.04
N ASN A 50 -6.77 -0.58 -0.74
CA ASN A 50 -8.09 -0.62 -1.38
C ASN A 50 -9.26 -0.49 -0.38
N SER A 51 -9.04 -0.82 0.90
CA SER A 51 -10.05 -0.66 1.95
C SER A 51 -10.12 0.77 2.52
N LEU A 52 -9.14 1.61 2.26
CA LEU A 52 -9.10 2.98 2.74
C LEU A 52 -10.11 3.86 1.97
N LYS A 53 -10.73 4.77 2.70
CA LYS A 53 -11.58 5.79 2.08
C LYS A 53 -10.71 6.78 1.30
N ASN A 54 -11.19 7.21 0.15
CA ASN A 54 -10.53 8.21 -0.70
C ASN A 54 -9.20 7.74 -1.33
N GLN A 55 -9.03 6.45 -1.58
CA GLN A 55 -7.93 5.92 -2.37
C GLN A 55 -8.44 5.57 -3.78
N HIS A 56 -7.96 6.33 -4.79
CA HIS A 56 -8.42 6.24 -6.18
C HIS A 56 -7.25 6.18 -7.17
N GLY A 57 -6.16 5.54 -6.75
CA GLY A 57 -4.99 5.32 -7.59
C GLY A 57 -3.81 6.23 -7.29
N ILE A 58 -2.90 6.36 -8.26
CA ILE A 58 -1.61 7.04 -8.07
C ILE A 58 -1.74 8.51 -7.62
N ASN A 59 -2.82 9.18 -7.96
CA ASN A 59 -3.07 10.56 -7.53
C ASN A 59 -3.23 10.69 -6.01
N ASP A 60 -3.56 9.60 -5.34
CA ASP A 60 -3.67 9.51 -3.88
C ASP A 60 -2.48 8.80 -3.24
N GLY A 61 -1.39 8.65 -4.00
CA GLY A 61 -0.10 8.16 -3.53
C GLY A 61 0.17 6.68 -3.77
N VAL A 62 -0.87 5.87 -4.00
CA VAL A 62 -0.72 4.43 -4.25
C VAL A 62 -1.64 3.98 -5.38
N GLU A 63 -1.07 3.33 -6.38
CA GLU A 63 -1.81 2.58 -7.38
C GLU A 63 -1.84 1.10 -7.01
N VAL A 64 -3.04 0.51 -6.94
CA VAL A 64 -3.22 -0.91 -6.65
C VAL A 64 -3.81 -1.59 -7.88
N LEU A 65 -3.00 -2.38 -8.56
CA LEU A 65 -3.42 -3.11 -9.75
C LEU A 65 -4.02 -4.46 -9.36
N HIS A 66 -5.15 -4.80 -9.97
CA HIS A 66 -5.69 -6.15 -9.85
C HIS A 66 -4.79 -7.14 -10.58
N ARG A 67 -4.34 -8.20 -9.89
CA ARG A 67 -3.49 -9.23 -10.45
C ARG A 67 -4.06 -10.63 -10.23
N SER A 68 -3.99 -11.45 -11.29
CA SER A 68 -4.37 -12.86 -11.28
C SER A 68 -3.36 -13.68 -12.09
N ASP A 69 -3.55 -14.99 -12.14
CA ASP A 69 -2.73 -15.89 -12.96
C ASP A 69 -2.88 -15.66 -14.47
N TYR A 70 -3.92 -14.92 -14.88
CA TYR A 70 -4.34 -14.86 -16.28
C TYR A 70 -4.28 -13.45 -16.89
N ASN A 71 -3.94 -12.41 -16.11
CA ASN A 71 -3.98 -11.02 -16.57
C ASN A 71 -2.62 -10.32 -16.62
N TYR A 72 -1.54 -11.06 -16.90
CA TYR A 72 -0.18 -10.54 -16.93
C TYR A 72 -0.04 -9.29 -17.83
N SER A 73 -0.58 -9.34 -19.04
CA SER A 73 -0.49 -8.22 -20.01
C SER A 73 -1.24 -6.99 -19.50
N GLU A 74 -2.40 -7.17 -18.90
CA GLU A 74 -3.20 -6.08 -18.32
C GLU A 74 -2.45 -5.39 -17.17
N VAL A 75 -1.78 -6.17 -16.32
CA VAL A 75 -0.94 -5.61 -15.23
C VAL A 75 0.25 -4.85 -15.79
N ALA A 76 0.93 -5.39 -16.81
CA ALA A 76 2.05 -4.72 -17.46
C ALA A 76 1.61 -3.39 -18.11
N ASP A 77 0.47 -3.39 -18.79
CA ASP A 77 -0.13 -2.19 -19.37
C ASP A 77 -0.55 -1.19 -18.27
N GLY A 78 -1.16 -1.65 -17.19
CA GLY A 78 -1.52 -0.82 -16.05
C GLY A 78 -0.31 -0.13 -15.41
N ILE A 79 0.81 -0.85 -15.23
CA ILE A 79 2.07 -0.27 -14.76
C ILE A 79 2.56 0.80 -15.73
N LYS A 80 2.63 0.49 -17.03
CA LYS A 80 3.06 1.42 -18.08
C LYS A 80 2.21 2.69 -18.09
N ASP A 81 0.89 2.52 -18.05
CA ASP A 81 -0.05 3.63 -18.12
C ASP A 81 0.04 4.52 -16.88
N THR A 82 0.20 3.92 -15.69
CA THR A 82 0.41 4.67 -14.44
C THR A 82 1.73 5.44 -14.46
N ILE A 83 2.82 4.83 -14.92
CA ILE A 83 4.12 5.50 -15.05
C ILE A 83 4.00 6.69 -16.03
N THR A 84 3.34 6.49 -17.17
CA THR A 84 3.14 7.54 -18.17
C THR A 84 2.32 8.69 -17.58
N LEU A 85 1.19 8.37 -16.94
CA LEU A 85 0.36 9.36 -16.26
C LEU A 85 1.13 10.16 -15.21
N PHE A 86 1.99 9.49 -14.43
CA PHE A 86 2.80 10.14 -13.40
C PHE A 86 3.89 11.03 -14.02
N ALA A 87 4.54 10.59 -15.09
CA ALA A 87 5.57 11.36 -15.78
C ALA A 87 5.06 12.66 -16.41
N ASP A 88 3.79 12.72 -16.79
CA ASP A 88 3.14 13.91 -17.34
C ASP A 88 2.71 14.93 -16.28
N LYS A 89 2.87 14.61 -14.98
CA LYS A 89 2.50 15.50 -13.88
C LYS A 89 3.47 16.68 -13.73
N SER A 90 2.91 17.82 -13.36
CA SER A 90 3.70 18.98 -12.94
C SER A 90 4.38 18.73 -11.58
N GLU A 91 5.45 19.45 -11.30
CA GLU A 91 6.15 19.38 -9.99
C GLU A 91 5.20 19.63 -8.81
N LYS A 92 4.23 20.52 -8.97
CA LYS A 92 3.23 20.80 -7.93
C LYS A 92 2.32 19.58 -7.66
N GLU A 93 1.87 18.90 -8.70
CA GLU A 93 1.06 17.68 -8.57
C GLU A 93 1.87 16.54 -7.96
N ILE A 94 3.11 16.34 -8.40
CA ILE A 94 4.03 15.33 -7.83
C ILE A 94 4.22 15.59 -6.33
N LYS A 95 4.44 16.83 -5.92
CA LYS A 95 4.59 17.18 -4.51
C LYS A 95 3.35 16.86 -3.69
N GLU A 96 2.16 17.07 -4.24
CA GLU A 96 0.90 16.71 -3.57
C GLU A 96 0.71 15.19 -3.49
N ILE A 97 1.02 14.46 -4.57
CA ILE A 97 0.97 12.99 -4.59
C ILE A 97 1.93 12.39 -3.55
N ARG A 98 3.16 12.92 -3.45
CA ARG A 98 4.14 12.50 -2.43
C ARG A 98 3.63 12.73 -1.00
N LYS A 99 2.95 13.85 -0.76
CA LYS A 99 2.30 14.11 0.53
C LYS A 99 1.19 13.10 0.83
N ARG A 100 0.35 12.79 -0.15
CA ARG A 100 -0.71 11.77 0.02
C ARG A 100 -0.16 10.38 0.25
N ALA A 101 0.95 10.01 -0.40
CA ALA A 101 1.65 8.76 -0.12
C ALA A 101 2.06 8.67 1.37
N ALA A 102 2.62 9.74 1.94
CA ALA A 102 2.94 9.80 3.36
C ALA A 102 1.70 9.70 4.27
N GLU A 103 0.58 10.29 3.87
CA GLU A 103 -0.70 10.19 4.61
C GLU A 103 -1.22 8.75 4.63
N VAL A 104 -0.99 7.94 3.58
CA VAL A 104 -1.27 6.50 3.58
C VAL A 104 -0.41 5.79 4.62
N ALA A 105 0.90 6.06 4.65
CA ALA A 105 1.81 5.47 5.64
C ALA A 105 1.43 5.83 7.08
N GLU A 106 0.98 7.07 7.32
CA GLU A 106 0.51 7.49 8.64
C GLU A 106 -0.67 6.63 9.15
N GLN A 107 -1.56 6.20 8.26
CA GLN A 107 -2.68 5.33 8.61
C GLN A 107 -2.24 3.89 8.95
N ALA A 108 -1.05 3.48 8.50
CA ALA A 108 -0.46 2.17 8.83
C ALA A 108 0.32 2.16 10.16
N LEU A 109 0.38 3.27 10.88
CA LEU A 109 1.06 3.31 12.17
C LEU A 109 0.37 2.41 13.20
N TRP A 110 1.15 1.84 14.10
CA TRP A 110 0.67 0.95 15.14
C TRP A 110 -0.48 1.51 15.98
N LYS A 111 -0.51 2.81 16.24
CA LYS A 111 -1.61 3.48 16.94
C LYS A 111 -2.99 3.25 16.29
N HIS A 112 -3.02 2.99 14.98
CA HIS A 112 -4.23 2.65 14.24
C HIS A 112 -4.44 1.13 14.16
N PHE A 113 -3.38 0.36 13.88
CA PHE A 113 -3.49 -1.09 13.73
C PHE A 113 -3.78 -1.83 15.03
N ILE A 114 -3.41 -1.28 16.19
CA ILE A 114 -3.69 -1.90 17.49
C ILE A 114 -5.20 -2.14 17.71
N GLN A 115 -6.07 -1.36 17.08
CA GLN A 115 -7.52 -1.53 17.20
C GLN A 115 -7.98 -2.92 16.72
N TYR A 116 -7.41 -3.42 15.64
CA TYR A 116 -7.73 -4.76 15.11
C TYR A 116 -7.33 -5.87 16.09
N TYR A 117 -6.27 -5.65 16.88
CA TYR A 117 -5.86 -6.58 17.93
C TYR A 117 -6.85 -6.57 19.11
N TYR A 118 -7.32 -5.40 19.51
CA TYR A 118 -8.35 -5.31 20.54
C TYR A 118 -9.63 -6.01 20.13
N GLU A 119 -10.10 -5.82 18.92
CA GLU A 119 -11.26 -6.53 18.38
C GLU A 119 -11.05 -8.05 18.38
N ALA A 120 -9.88 -8.52 17.96
CA ALA A 120 -9.54 -9.94 17.96
C ALA A 120 -9.50 -10.52 19.39
N TYR A 121 -8.97 -9.77 20.36
CA TYR A 121 -8.95 -10.18 21.78
C TYR A 121 -10.36 -10.26 22.36
N ASP A 122 -11.23 -9.32 22.06
CA ASP A 122 -12.63 -9.34 22.51
C ASP A 122 -13.37 -10.56 21.96
N ILE A 123 -13.19 -10.86 20.67
CA ILE A 123 -13.74 -12.07 20.06
C ILE A 123 -13.20 -13.33 20.74
N ALA A 124 -11.91 -13.41 20.98
CA ALA A 124 -11.29 -14.57 21.63
C ALA A 124 -11.80 -14.77 23.07
N LEU A 125 -11.92 -13.70 23.83
CA LEU A 125 -12.47 -13.73 25.19
C LEU A 125 -13.94 -14.16 25.22
N CYS A 126 -14.76 -13.62 24.34
CA CYS A 126 -16.16 -14.04 24.20
C CYS A 126 -16.29 -15.54 23.88
N ASN A 127 -15.44 -16.04 22.97
CA ASN A 127 -15.44 -17.46 22.62
C ASN A 127 -14.94 -18.35 23.76
N ALA A 128 -13.96 -17.90 24.53
CA ALA A 128 -13.50 -18.62 25.72
C ALA A 128 -14.60 -18.74 26.79
N MET A 129 -15.30 -17.64 27.07
CA MET A 129 -16.45 -17.66 28.01
C MET A 129 -17.55 -18.61 27.56
N LYS A 130 -17.92 -18.63 26.29
CA LYS A 130 -18.92 -19.54 25.74
C LYS A 130 -18.55 -21.02 25.93
N ARG A 131 -17.25 -21.36 25.80
CA ARG A 131 -16.75 -22.74 26.01
C ARG A 131 -16.78 -23.17 27.49
N GLN A 132 -16.70 -22.24 28.45
CA GLN A 132 -16.77 -22.55 29.87
C GLN A 132 -18.21 -22.76 30.36
N LEU A 133 -19.19 -22.28 29.58
CA LEU A 133 -20.61 -22.40 29.91
C LEU A 133 -21.28 -23.59 29.20
N SER A 134 -20.58 -24.30 28.35
CA SER A 134 -20.97 -25.53 27.67
C SER A 134 -20.32 -26.76 28.29
#